data_7d9fbdf27f28630c56e6133c9299c300
#
_entry.id   7d9fbdf27f28630c56e6133c9299c300
#
_cell.length_a   1.000
_cell.length_b   1.000
_cell.length_c   1.000
_cell.angle_alpha   90.00
_cell.angle_beta   90.00
_cell.angle_gamma   90.00
#
_symmetry.space_group_name_H-M   'P 1'
#
loop_
_entity.id
_entity.type
_entity.pdbx_description
1 polymer ?
#
loop_
_entity_poly.entity_id
_entity_poly.type
_entity_poly.pdbx_seq_one_letter_code
_entity_poly.pdbx_strand_id
1 'polypeptide(L)'
;LFKYVKVLATSKYLINNSSFPAYFIRRDEQVYLQTWHGTPLKTLGKRMRFGIESMYNVQHNFLHANYIMFPNEFTRKVIMEDYNLEALYTGTVVMNGYPRNSIFMDHEKADHVTKKLGNEDYTTMAYMPTWRGQSNHDVNTSEYSREINQLLHYLDENLKDDQKLYVNFHPIVQKFVKLDNYEHIYPFPSGVDKYEFLNSVDALITDYSSVFFDYSITRKPIILYMYDYEEYMHDRGM
;
A
#
# COMPACT_ATOMS: atom_id res chain seq x y z
N LEU A 1 15.64 -21.43 1.88
CA LEU A 1 15.62 -21.22 3.33
C LEU A 1 17.02 -21.02 3.90
N PHE A 2 17.96 -21.97 3.73
CA PHE A 2 19.30 -21.92 4.31
C PHE A 2 20.09 -20.65 3.96
N LYS A 3 20.09 -20.23 2.68
CA LYS A 3 20.73 -18.98 2.23
C LYS A 3 20.16 -17.76 2.95
N TYR A 4 18.84 -17.68 3.09
CA TYR A 4 18.16 -16.58 3.79
C TYR A 4 18.59 -16.51 5.27
N VAL A 5 18.52 -17.64 5.99
CA VAL A 5 18.91 -17.71 7.40
C VAL A 5 20.37 -17.32 7.58
N LYS A 6 21.26 -17.79 6.70
CA LYS A 6 22.69 -17.43 6.73
C LYS A 6 22.88 -15.92 6.55
N VAL A 7 22.24 -15.31 5.55
CA VAL A 7 22.33 -13.86 5.32
C VAL A 7 21.80 -13.09 6.52
N LEU A 8 20.64 -13.45 7.04
CA LEU A 8 20.05 -12.82 8.20
C LEU A 8 20.96 -12.91 9.44
N ALA A 9 21.60 -14.05 9.65
CA ALA A 9 22.51 -14.27 10.78
C ALA A 9 23.87 -13.56 10.64
N THR A 10 24.35 -13.30 9.42
CA THR A 10 25.70 -12.76 9.18
C THR A 10 25.75 -11.28 8.81
N SER A 11 24.62 -10.69 8.38
CA SER A 11 24.55 -9.27 8.02
C SER A 11 24.73 -8.39 9.26
N LYS A 12 25.53 -7.34 9.13
CA LYS A 12 25.72 -6.32 10.16
C LYS A 12 24.54 -5.34 10.20
N TYR A 13 24.03 -4.93 9.02
CA TYR A 13 22.91 -4.00 8.90
C TYR A 13 21.70 -4.72 8.34
N LEU A 14 20.58 -4.56 9.00
CA LEU A 14 19.29 -5.10 8.64
C LEU A 14 18.30 -3.97 8.44
N ILE A 15 17.67 -3.91 7.28
CA ILE A 15 16.60 -2.94 6.98
C ILE A 15 15.39 -3.75 6.57
N ASN A 16 14.25 -3.51 7.22
CA ASN A 16 13.02 -4.23 6.92
C ASN A 16 11.82 -3.28 7.01
N ASN A 17 10.89 -3.44 6.09
CA ASN A 17 9.61 -2.73 6.07
C ASN A 17 8.42 -3.62 6.48
N SER A 18 8.68 -4.85 6.88
CA SER A 18 7.70 -5.84 7.33
C SER A 18 8.23 -6.57 8.57
N SER A 19 8.00 -7.87 8.71
CA SER A 19 8.49 -8.65 9.84
C SER A 19 9.47 -9.73 9.38
N PHE A 20 10.58 -9.87 10.07
CA PHE A 20 11.38 -11.09 10.02
C PHE A 20 10.60 -12.26 10.63
N PRO A 21 10.94 -13.51 10.30
CA PRO A 21 10.30 -14.68 10.91
C PRO A 21 10.35 -14.65 12.45
N ALA A 22 9.39 -15.31 13.10
CA ALA A 22 9.26 -15.31 14.55
C ALA A 22 10.49 -15.87 15.31
N TYR A 23 11.33 -16.64 14.63
CA TYR A 23 12.58 -17.13 15.19
C TYR A 23 13.76 -16.14 15.09
N PHE A 24 13.54 -14.96 14.51
CA PHE A 24 14.58 -13.94 14.40
C PHE A 24 14.93 -13.37 15.77
N ILE A 25 16.22 -13.39 16.10
CA ILE A 25 16.81 -12.70 17.26
C ILE A 25 17.96 -11.86 16.75
N ARG A 26 17.91 -10.56 16.99
CA ARG A 26 18.97 -9.64 16.63
C ARG A 26 20.19 -9.90 17.54
N ARG A 27 21.37 -10.04 16.96
CA ARG A 27 22.64 -10.10 17.73
C ARG A 27 23.10 -8.68 18.11
N ASP A 28 23.93 -8.57 19.11
CA ASP A 28 24.38 -7.27 19.64
C ASP A 28 25.12 -6.43 18.60
N GLU A 29 25.89 -7.07 17.70
CA GLU A 29 26.65 -6.38 16.66
C GLU A 29 25.80 -6.01 15.43
N GLN A 30 24.56 -6.44 15.35
CA GLN A 30 23.66 -6.09 14.27
C GLN A 30 22.93 -4.79 14.57
N VAL A 31 22.78 -3.97 13.54
CA VAL A 31 21.96 -2.76 13.55
C VAL A 31 20.70 -2.99 12.72
N TYR A 32 19.55 -2.97 13.35
CA TYR A 32 18.27 -3.19 12.70
C TYR A 32 17.45 -1.88 12.63
N LEU A 33 17.13 -1.47 11.40
CA LEU A 33 16.20 -0.39 11.08
C LEU A 33 14.87 -0.98 10.60
N GLN A 34 13.80 -0.70 11.33
CA GLN A 34 12.43 -1.00 10.92
C GLN A 34 11.78 0.27 10.34
N THR A 35 11.40 0.22 9.07
CA THR A 35 10.81 1.38 8.36
C THR A 35 9.30 1.33 8.30
N TRP A 36 8.70 0.18 8.65
CA TRP A 36 7.29 -0.09 8.42
C TRP A 36 6.91 0.10 6.93
N HIS A 37 5.62 0.07 6.59
CA HIS A 37 5.22 0.02 5.18
C HIS A 37 3.98 0.85 4.84
N GLY A 38 3.49 1.69 5.74
CA GLY A 38 2.37 2.58 5.43
C GLY A 38 1.79 3.26 6.65
N THR A 39 1.13 4.38 6.42
CA THR A 39 0.34 5.07 7.43
C THR A 39 -0.85 4.18 7.81
N PRO A 40 -1.12 3.96 9.11
CA PRO A 40 -2.25 3.16 9.56
C PRO A 40 -3.57 3.75 9.07
N LEU A 41 -4.37 2.92 8.42
CA LEU A 41 -5.75 3.21 8.05
C LEU A 41 -6.69 2.18 8.68
N LYS A 42 -6.25 0.93 8.66
CA LYS A 42 -6.99 -0.21 9.24
C LYS A 42 -6.57 -0.44 10.67
N THR A 43 -7.45 -1.06 11.44
CA THR A 43 -7.16 -1.51 12.81
C THR A 43 -5.91 -2.39 12.85
N LEU A 44 -5.01 -2.13 13.79
CA LEU A 44 -3.74 -2.82 13.94
C LEU A 44 -3.54 -3.38 15.35
N GLY A 45 -2.59 -4.29 15.49
CA GLY A 45 -2.07 -4.78 16.76
C GLY A 45 -3.15 -5.32 17.70
N LYS A 46 -3.16 -4.86 18.95
CA LYS A 46 -4.11 -5.29 20.00
C LYS A 46 -5.57 -4.99 19.71
N ARG A 47 -5.84 -4.05 18.77
CA ARG A 47 -7.21 -3.68 18.40
C ARG A 47 -7.79 -4.58 17.31
N MET A 48 -6.99 -5.44 16.68
CA MET A 48 -7.49 -6.42 15.71
C MET A 48 -8.37 -7.48 16.37
N ARG A 49 -9.26 -8.10 15.57
CA ARG A 49 -10.21 -9.12 16.05
C ARG A 49 -9.59 -10.25 16.89
N PHE A 50 -8.35 -10.66 16.54
CA PHE A 50 -7.61 -11.70 17.27
C PHE A 50 -6.59 -11.12 18.26
N GLY A 51 -6.60 -9.81 18.50
CA GLY A 51 -5.87 -9.12 19.56
C GLY A 51 -4.38 -9.47 19.63
N ILE A 52 -3.94 -9.85 20.82
CA ILE A 52 -2.52 -10.09 21.13
C ILE A 52 -1.90 -11.20 20.27
N GLU A 53 -2.64 -12.25 19.94
CA GLU A 53 -2.13 -13.35 19.13
C GLU A 53 -1.69 -12.90 17.73
N SER A 54 -2.47 -11.97 17.13
CA SER A 54 -2.18 -11.45 15.78
C SER A 54 -0.97 -10.52 15.76
N MET A 55 -0.65 -9.86 16.86
CA MET A 55 0.43 -8.86 16.89
C MET A 55 1.81 -9.43 17.26
N TYR A 56 1.88 -10.65 17.82
CA TYR A 56 3.08 -11.19 18.46
C TYR A 56 4.37 -11.03 17.62
N ASN A 57 4.37 -11.50 16.37
CA ASN A 57 5.57 -11.42 15.54
C ASN A 57 5.92 -9.99 15.13
N VAL A 58 4.93 -9.14 14.93
CA VAL A 58 5.14 -7.73 14.57
C VAL A 58 5.71 -6.97 15.76
N GLN A 59 5.13 -7.12 16.95
CA GLN A 59 5.63 -6.52 18.18
C GLN A 59 7.06 -6.97 18.47
N HIS A 60 7.34 -8.29 18.36
CA HIS A 60 8.66 -8.85 18.52
C HIS A 60 9.68 -8.18 17.60
N ASN A 61 9.35 -7.99 16.31
CA ASN A 61 10.23 -7.31 15.36
C ASN A 61 10.48 -5.85 15.74
N PHE A 62 9.47 -5.12 16.19
CA PHE A 62 9.64 -3.76 16.68
C PHE A 62 10.59 -3.70 17.89
N LEU A 63 10.40 -4.60 18.87
CA LEU A 63 11.22 -4.63 20.08
C LEU A 63 12.69 -4.98 19.80
N HIS A 64 12.96 -5.73 18.73
CA HIS A 64 14.32 -6.05 18.31
C HIS A 64 14.98 -4.96 17.43
N ALA A 65 14.23 -3.96 16.97
CA ALA A 65 14.79 -2.89 16.15
C ALA A 65 15.61 -1.89 16.99
N ASN A 66 16.79 -1.52 16.51
CA ASN A 66 17.55 -0.40 17.10
C ASN A 66 16.89 0.94 16.77
N TYR A 67 16.35 1.01 15.54
CA TYR A 67 15.70 2.20 15.03
C TYR A 67 14.34 1.83 14.44
N ILE A 68 13.30 2.59 14.81
CA ILE A 68 12.01 2.53 14.14
C ILE A 68 11.77 3.88 13.50
N MET A 69 11.47 3.88 12.20
CA MET A 69 11.19 5.10 11.45
C MET A 69 9.69 5.28 11.24
N PHE A 70 9.19 6.46 11.58
CA PHE A 70 7.80 6.86 11.34
C PHE A 70 7.73 8.11 10.47
N PRO A 71 6.77 8.19 9.52
CA PRO A 71 6.65 9.32 8.61
C PRO A 71 6.02 10.55 9.27
N ASN A 72 5.23 10.35 10.31
CA ASN A 72 4.50 11.40 11.03
C ASN A 72 4.11 10.94 12.44
N GLU A 73 3.69 11.89 13.25
CA GLU A 73 3.31 11.66 14.65
C GLU A 73 2.07 10.75 14.79
N PHE A 74 1.13 10.83 13.87
CA PHE A 74 -0.03 9.94 13.87
C PHE A 74 0.38 8.47 13.76
N THR A 75 1.23 8.13 12.78
CA THR A 75 1.75 6.76 12.60
C THR A 75 2.53 6.31 13.83
N ARG A 76 3.39 7.18 14.38
CA ARG A 76 4.13 6.89 15.61
C ARG A 76 3.18 6.53 16.75
N LYS A 77 2.21 7.38 17.02
CA LYS A 77 1.25 7.19 18.11
C LYS A 77 0.49 5.87 17.96
N VAL A 78 -0.08 5.61 16.79
CA VAL A 78 -0.85 4.39 16.54
C VAL A 78 0.00 3.14 16.70
N ILE A 79 1.18 3.09 16.08
CA ILE A 79 2.05 1.90 16.16
C ILE A 79 2.56 1.69 17.59
N MET A 80 3.01 2.72 18.26
CA MET A 80 3.51 2.60 19.64
C MET A 80 2.42 2.12 20.60
N GLU A 81 1.20 2.62 20.47
CA GLU A 81 0.07 2.23 21.29
C GLU A 81 -0.47 0.83 20.94
N ASP A 82 -0.73 0.55 19.67
CA ASP A 82 -1.41 -0.67 19.24
C ASP A 82 -0.55 -1.93 19.36
N TYR A 83 0.76 -1.77 19.32
CA TYR A 83 1.72 -2.84 19.57
C TYR A 83 2.33 -2.81 20.99
N ASN A 84 1.79 -2.00 21.92
CA ASN A 84 2.26 -1.84 23.30
C ASN A 84 3.76 -1.56 23.40
N LEU A 85 4.27 -0.67 22.57
CA LEU A 85 5.71 -0.38 22.52
C LEU A 85 6.12 0.75 23.48
N GLU A 86 5.22 1.62 23.92
CA GLU A 86 5.53 2.83 24.68
C GLU A 86 6.38 2.57 25.94
N ALA A 87 6.08 1.48 26.66
CA ALA A 87 6.82 1.11 27.87
C ALA A 87 7.91 0.05 27.65
N LEU A 88 7.96 -0.56 26.48
CA LEU A 88 8.81 -1.74 26.21
C LEU A 88 9.94 -1.45 25.22
N TYR A 89 9.75 -0.50 24.31
CA TYR A 89 10.73 -0.20 23.28
C TYR A 89 11.85 0.68 23.84
N THR A 90 13.06 0.20 23.76
CA THR A 90 14.26 0.88 24.27
C THR A 90 15.17 1.45 23.18
N GLY A 91 14.81 1.25 21.91
CA GLY A 91 15.56 1.77 20.78
C GLY A 91 15.25 3.24 20.47
N THR A 92 15.70 3.71 19.32
CA THR A 92 15.52 5.09 18.88
C THR A 92 14.38 5.22 17.88
N VAL A 93 13.45 6.13 18.14
CA VAL A 93 12.43 6.53 17.17
C VAL A 93 13.00 7.62 16.25
N VAL A 94 12.90 7.39 14.95
CA VAL A 94 13.33 8.33 13.91
C VAL A 94 12.10 8.89 13.22
N MET A 95 11.89 10.19 13.31
CA MET A 95 10.79 10.87 12.61
C MET A 95 11.29 11.35 11.25
N ASN A 96 10.95 10.61 10.19
CA ASN A 96 11.33 10.95 8.82
C ASN A 96 10.35 10.31 7.84
N GLY A 97 10.14 10.93 6.67
CA GLY A 97 9.26 10.40 5.62
C GLY A 97 9.68 9.01 5.14
N TYR A 98 8.74 8.25 4.60
CA TYR A 98 9.08 6.98 3.96
C TYR A 98 10.02 7.20 2.77
N PRO A 99 11.12 6.43 2.66
CA PRO A 99 12.08 6.60 1.54
C PRO A 99 11.43 6.49 0.16
N ARG A 100 10.43 5.61 0.00
CA ARG A 100 9.69 5.45 -1.26
C ARG A 100 8.97 6.71 -1.71
N ASN A 101 8.61 7.58 -0.78
CA ASN A 101 7.84 8.79 -1.06
C ASN A 101 8.67 9.91 -1.67
N SER A 102 10.03 9.80 -1.68
CA SER A 102 10.90 10.75 -2.37
C SER A 102 10.60 10.85 -3.87
N ILE A 103 10.02 9.79 -4.46
CA ILE A 103 9.63 9.77 -5.87
C ILE A 103 8.62 10.86 -6.22
N PHE A 104 7.73 11.23 -5.29
CA PHE A 104 6.72 12.27 -5.52
C PHE A 104 7.29 13.69 -5.62
N MET A 105 8.60 13.86 -5.35
CA MET A 105 9.33 15.11 -5.55
C MET A 105 10.16 15.09 -6.85
N ASP A 106 10.16 13.98 -7.57
CA ASP A 106 10.94 13.79 -8.79
C ASP A 106 10.06 14.06 -10.02
N HIS A 107 10.00 15.33 -10.44
CA HIS A 107 9.21 15.76 -11.58
C HIS A 107 9.77 15.23 -12.91
N GLU A 108 11.09 15.06 -13.02
CA GLU A 108 11.73 14.53 -14.25
C GLU A 108 11.28 13.09 -14.50
N LYS A 109 11.18 12.28 -13.44
CA LYS A 109 10.64 10.92 -13.57
C LYS A 109 9.16 10.90 -13.88
N ALA A 110 8.36 11.80 -13.32
CA ALA A 110 6.96 11.92 -13.67
C ALA A 110 6.79 12.22 -15.17
N ASP A 111 7.50 13.22 -15.67
CA ASP A 111 7.48 13.61 -17.09
C ASP A 111 7.97 12.47 -18.00
N HIS A 112 9.01 11.75 -17.56
CA HIS A 112 9.50 10.58 -18.30
C HIS A 112 8.44 9.50 -18.44
N VAL A 113 7.71 9.18 -17.36
CA VAL A 113 6.63 8.18 -17.39
C VAL A 113 5.46 8.67 -18.26
N THR A 114 5.06 9.94 -18.13
CA THR A 114 4.02 10.56 -18.96
C THR A 114 4.33 10.40 -20.45
N LYS A 115 5.54 10.76 -20.87
CA LYS A 115 6.02 10.61 -22.26
C LYS A 115 6.10 9.16 -22.70
N LYS A 116 6.64 8.28 -21.84
CA LYS A 116 6.75 6.84 -22.14
C LYS A 116 5.37 6.20 -22.42
N LEU A 117 4.31 6.71 -21.79
CA LEU A 117 2.95 6.22 -21.94
C LEU A 117 2.13 6.97 -23.02
N GLY A 118 2.70 8.02 -23.64
CA GLY A 118 1.97 8.86 -24.60
C GLY A 118 0.78 9.56 -23.96
N ASN A 119 1.00 10.14 -22.79
CA ASN A 119 -0.07 10.76 -21.99
C ASN A 119 0.04 12.30 -21.93
N GLU A 120 0.90 12.92 -22.74
CA GLU A 120 1.18 14.36 -22.66
C GLU A 120 -0.08 15.22 -22.90
N ASP A 121 -1.01 14.74 -23.73
CA ASP A 121 -2.24 15.45 -24.08
C ASP A 121 -3.49 14.94 -23.32
N TYR A 122 -3.28 14.09 -22.31
CA TYR A 122 -4.37 13.46 -21.58
C TYR A 122 -4.38 13.82 -20.09
N THR A 123 -5.57 14.01 -19.55
CA THR A 123 -5.79 13.94 -18.08
C THR A 123 -5.83 12.48 -17.65
N THR A 124 -4.90 12.10 -16.81
CA THR A 124 -4.71 10.70 -16.43
C THR A 124 -5.12 10.42 -15.00
N MET A 125 -5.81 9.31 -14.78
CA MET A 125 -6.27 8.88 -13.47
C MET A 125 -5.84 7.46 -13.18
N ALA A 126 -5.54 7.17 -11.91
CA ALA A 126 -5.29 5.80 -11.43
C ALA A 126 -6.48 5.32 -10.59
N TYR A 127 -7.05 4.16 -10.89
CA TYR A 127 -8.03 3.49 -10.03
C TYR A 127 -7.38 2.28 -9.37
N MET A 128 -7.25 2.34 -8.05
CA MET A 128 -6.54 1.36 -7.24
C MET A 128 -7.40 0.88 -6.06
N PRO A 129 -8.42 0.05 -6.30
CA PRO A 129 -9.30 -0.43 -5.24
C PRO A 129 -8.63 -1.49 -4.38
N THR A 130 -9.03 -1.54 -3.10
CA THR A 130 -8.66 -2.60 -2.18
C THR A 130 -9.38 -3.90 -2.52
N TRP A 131 -8.66 -5.02 -2.45
CA TRP A 131 -9.24 -6.34 -2.58
C TRP A 131 -10.20 -6.67 -1.43
N ARG A 132 -11.40 -7.18 -1.76
CA ARG A 132 -12.45 -7.47 -0.79
C ARG A 132 -12.34 -8.84 -0.15
N GLY A 133 -11.54 -9.77 -0.68
CA GLY A 133 -11.38 -11.11 -0.12
C GLY A 133 -10.58 -11.16 1.18
N GLN A 134 -11.00 -12.02 2.12
CA GLN A 134 -10.23 -12.32 3.34
C GLN A 134 -9.17 -13.39 3.07
N SER A 135 -9.48 -14.36 2.20
CA SER A 135 -8.56 -15.39 1.70
C SER A 135 -8.87 -15.69 0.23
N ASN A 136 -8.01 -16.44 -0.43
CA ASN A 136 -8.20 -16.85 -1.84
C ASN A 136 -9.47 -17.68 -2.10
N HIS A 137 -10.24 -18.02 -1.05
CA HIS A 137 -11.36 -18.96 -1.10
C HIS A 137 -12.74 -18.36 -0.76
N ASP A 138 -12.80 -17.15 -0.15
CA ASP A 138 -14.03 -16.67 0.49
C ASP A 138 -14.79 -15.58 -0.29
N VAL A 139 -14.34 -15.20 -1.49
CA VAL A 139 -15.03 -14.20 -2.31
C VAL A 139 -15.84 -14.90 -3.39
N ASN A 140 -17.11 -14.53 -3.51
CA ASN A 140 -17.88 -14.80 -4.72
C ASN A 140 -17.27 -13.98 -5.87
N THR A 141 -16.17 -14.52 -6.44
CA THR A 141 -15.38 -13.85 -7.48
C THR A 141 -16.23 -13.49 -8.69
N SER A 142 -17.32 -14.22 -8.94
CA SER A 142 -18.23 -13.96 -10.08
C SER A 142 -19.09 -12.72 -9.83
N GLU A 143 -19.57 -12.50 -8.62
CA GLU A 143 -20.38 -11.33 -8.25
C GLU A 143 -19.52 -10.08 -8.21
N TYR A 144 -18.40 -10.12 -7.51
CA TYR A 144 -17.45 -9.03 -7.44
C TYR A 144 -16.93 -8.62 -8.84
N SER A 145 -16.64 -9.60 -9.71
CA SER A 145 -16.20 -9.31 -11.08
C SER A 145 -17.31 -8.66 -11.91
N ARG A 146 -18.57 -9.05 -11.69
CA ARG A 146 -19.71 -8.43 -12.37
C ARG A 146 -19.86 -6.96 -11.96
N GLU A 147 -19.77 -6.66 -10.68
CA GLU A 147 -19.84 -5.29 -10.16
C GLU A 147 -18.71 -4.41 -10.70
N ILE A 148 -17.48 -4.93 -10.69
CA ILE A 148 -16.34 -4.22 -11.27
C ILE A 148 -16.54 -3.96 -12.77
N ASN A 149 -16.98 -4.94 -13.54
CA ASN A 149 -17.21 -4.75 -14.99
C ASN A 149 -18.33 -3.72 -15.25
N GLN A 150 -19.40 -3.70 -14.43
CA GLN A 150 -20.45 -2.69 -14.53
C GLN A 150 -19.92 -1.28 -14.23
N LEU A 151 -19.11 -1.14 -13.18
CA LEU A 151 -18.46 0.13 -12.84
C LEU A 151 -17.54 0.60 -13.97
N LEU A 152 -16.70 -0.28 -14.50
CA LEU A 152 -15.77 0.07 -15.58
C LEU A 152 -16.52 0.51 -16.84
N HIS A 153 -17.60 -0.19 -17.20
CA HIS A 153 -18.44 0.19 -18.35
C HIS A 153 -19.06 1.58 -18.16
N TYR A 154 -19.62 1.83 -16.98
CA TYR A 154 -20.15 3.14 -16.65
C TYR A 154 -19.08 4.25 -16.71
N LEU A 155 -17.88 3.98 -16.18
CA LEU A 155 -16.78 4.94 -16.22
C LEU A 155 -16.33 5.21 -17.66
N ASP A 156 -16.17 4.19 -18.48
CA ASP A 156 -15.75 4.32 -19.87
C ASP A 156 -16.72 5.17 -20.69
N GLU A 157 -18.03 4.96 -20.52
CA GLU A 157 -19.08 5.74 -21.18
C GLU A 157 -19.15 7.21 -20.73
N ASN A 158 -18.59 7.56 -19.58
CA ASN A 158 -18.66 8.91 -19.00
C ASN A 158 -17.30 9.64 -18.99
N LEU A 159 -16.21 8.98 -19.35
CA LEU A 159 -14.93 9.62 -19.56
C LEU A 159 -14.92 10.39 -20.89
N LYS A 160 -14.15 11.46 -20.95
CA LYS A 160 -13.97 12.27 -22.15
C LYS A 160 -12.81 11.75 -22.99
N ASP A 161 -12.77 12.14 -24.27
CA ASP A 161 -11.74 11.74 -25.24
C ASP A 161 -10.30 12.12 -24.79
N ASP A 162 -10.17 13.16 -23.95
CA ASP A 162 -8.91 13.63 -23.40
C ASP A 162 -8.59 13.03 -22.02
N GLN A 163 -9.33 12.00 -21.56
CA GLN A 163 -9.16 11.37 -20.26
C GLN A 163 -8.77 9.90 -20.39
N LYS A 164 -7.86 9.45 -19.55
CA LYS A 164 -7.45 8.03 -19.45
C LYS A 164 -7.51 7.55 -18.00
N LEU A 165 -8.12 6.39 -17.79
CA LEU A 165 -8.20 5.73 -16.51
C LEU A 165 -7.36 4.45 -16.52
N TYR A 166 -6.30 4.41 -15.71
CA TYR A 166 -5.49 3.22 -15.51
C TYR A 166 -5.95 2.45 -14.28
N VAL A 167 -6.23 1.16 -14.44
CA VAL A 167 -6.75 0.33 -13.35
C VAL A 167 -5.69 -0.66 -12.85
N ASN A 168 -5.54 -0.73 -11.53
CA ASN A 168 -4.63 -1.66 -10.87
C ASN A 168 -5.38 -2.53 -9.88
N PHE A 169 -5.90 -3.64 -10.37
CA PHE A 169 -6.59 -4.63 -9.53
C PHE A 169 -5.62 -5.61 -8.88
N HIS A 170 -6.09 -6.24 -7.81
CA HIS A 170 -5.39 -7.39 -7.25
C HIS A 170 -5.27 -8.52 -8.30
N PRO A 171 -4.16 -9.28 -8.36
CA PRO A 171 -3.94 -10.31 -9.39
C PRO A 171 -5.07 -11.35 -9.54
N ILE A 172 -5.82 -11.61 -8.47
CA ILE A 172 -6.99 -12.50 -8.52
C ILE A 172 -8.09 -11.86 -9.36
N VAL A 173 -8.37 -10.57 -9.18
CA VAL A 173 -9.43 -9.84 -9.91
C VAL A 173 -9.06 -9.68 -11.38
N GLN A 174 -7.80 -9.39 -11.67
CA GLN A 174 -7.31 -9.22 -13.04
C GLN A 174 -7.61 -10.41 -13.97
N LYS A 175 -7.74 -11.62 -13.41
CA LYS A 175 -8.08 -12.82 -14.20
C LYS A 175 -9.51 -12.82 -14.73
N PHE A 176 -10.39 -12.05 -14.14
CA PHE A 176 -11.83 -12.02 -14.44
C PHE A 176 -12.30 -10.70 -15.08
N VAL A 177 -11.43 -9.69 -15.10
CA VAL A 177 -11.73 -8.40 -15.72
C VAL A 177 -10.99 -8.31 -17.05
N LYS A 178 -11.74 -8.15 -18.15
CA LYS A 178 -11.19 -7.96 -19.49
C LYS A 178 -11.21 -6.47 -19.82
N LEU A 179 -10.07 -5.92 -20.13
CA LEU A 179 -9.91 -4.48 -20.41
C LEU A 179 -9.84 -4.15 -21.92
N ASP A 180 -9.83 -5.17 -22.79
CA ASP A 180 -9.62 -5.00 -24.23
C ASP A 180 -10.77 -4.30 -24.98
N ASN A 181 -11.92 -4.10 -24.30
CA ASN A 181 -13.14 -3.56 -24.91
C ASN A 181 -13.47 -2.12 -24.47
N TYR A 182 -12.58 -1.46 -23.73
CA TYR A 182 -12.78 -0.09 -23.26
C TYR A 182 -11.93 0.88 -24.09
N GLU A 183 -12.47 2.08 -24.31
CA GLU A 183 -11.80 3.13 -25.08
C GLU A 183 -10.88 3.97 -24.21
N HIS A 184 -11.31 4.26 -22.98
CA HIS A 184 -10.63 5.19 -22.06
C HIS A 184 -10.00 4.48 -20.86
N ILE A 185 -10.21 3.15 -20.70
CA ILE A 185 -9.71 2.37 -19.55
C ILE A 185 -8.58 1.45 -19.98
N TYR A 186 -7.47 1.56 -19.28
CA TYR A 186 -6.23 0.87 -19.56
C TYR A 186 -5.77 0.03 -18.36
N PRO A 187 -5.10 -1.11 -18.60
CA PRO A 187 -4.44 -1.84 -17.53
C PRO A 187 -3.27 -1.02 -16.96
N PHE A 188 -2.91 -1.30 -15.71
CA PHE A 188 -1.70 -0.76 -15.12
C PHE A 188 -0.49 -1.05 -16.03
N PRO A 189 0.33 -0.04 -16.38
CA PRO A 189 1.38 -0.18 -17.38
C PRO A 189 2.49 -1.14 -16.93
N SER A 190 2.78 -2.14 -17.76
CA SER A 190 3.88 -3.07 -17.51
C SER A 190 5.24 -2.38 -17.64
N GLY A 191 6.20 -2.74 -16.78
CA GLY A 191 7.56 -2.20 -16.83
C GLY A 191 7.68 -0.73 -16.36
N VAL A 192 6.71 -0.25 -15.59
CA VAL A 192 6.76 1.02 -14.86
C VAL A 192 6.61 0.72 -13.38
N ASP A 193 7.44 1.36 -12.54
CA ASP A 193 7.29 1.26 -11.08
C ASP A 193 5.98 1.91 -10.64
N LYS A 194 5.32 1.31 -9.65
CA LYS A 194 4.01 1.75 -9.17
C LYS A 194 4.02 3.20 -8.66
N TYR A 195 5.04 3.59 -7.93
CA TYR A 195 5.14 4.93 -7.38
C TYR A 195 5.60 5.95 -8.42
N GLU A 196 6.45 5.55 -9.39
CA GLU A 196 6.78 6.38 -10.55
C GLU A 196 5.51 6.67 -11.38
N PHE A 197 4.68 5.66 -11.60
CA PHE A 197 3.40 5.84 -12.28
C PHE A 197 2.45 6.75 -11.48
N LEU A 198 2.29 6.52 -10.17
CA LEU A 198 1.45 7.38 -9.33
C LEU A 198 1.92 8.84 -9.31
N ASN A 199 3.22 9.08 -9.42
CA ASN A 199 3.75 10.44 -9.54
C ASN A 199 3.35 11.12 -10.86
N SER A 200 3.18 10.35 -11.94
CA SER A 200 2.84 10.86 -13.27
C SER A 200 1.36 11.13 -13.52
N VAL A 201 0.45 10.49 -12.77
CA VAL A 201 -1.01 10.67 -12.98
C VAL A 201 -1.55 11.92 -12.28
N ASP A 202 -2.68 12.46 -12.78
CA ASP A 202 -3.29 13.70 -12.31
C ASP A 202 -4.28 13.50 -11.17
N ALA A 203 -4.84 12.29 -10.99
CA ALA A 203 -5.73 11.96 -9.89
C ALA A 203 -5.63 10.49 -9.48
N LEU A 204 -5.94 10.21 -8.21
CA LEU A 204 -6.07 8.87 -7.66
C LEU A 204 -7.51 8.60 -7.25
N ILE A 205 -8.09 7.51 -7.73
CA ILE A 205 -9.35 6.94 -7.25
C ILE A 205 -8.99 5.69 -6.45
N THR A 206 -9.40 5.64 -5.21
CA THR A 206 -9.13 4.48 -4.33
C THR A 206 -10.21 4.37 -3.26
N ASP A 207 -10.01 3.50 -2.27
CA ASP A 207 -10.96 3.28 -1.18
C ASP A 207 -10.20 3.10 0.16
N TYR A 208 -10.14 1.90 0.72
CA TYR A 208 -9.54 1.58 2.03
C TYR A 208 -8.04 1.25 1.94
N SER A 209 -7.33 1.92 1.06
CA SER A 209 -5.89 1.72 0.84
C SER A 209 -5.06 2.86 1.40
N SER A 210 -4.03 2.54 2.18
CA SER A 210 -3.09 3.54 2.70
C SER A 210 -2.27 4.27 1.61
N VAL A 211 -2.38 3.87 0.35
CA VAL A 211 -1.71 4.52 -0.78
C VAL A 211 -2.11 5.98 -0.93
N PHE A 212 -3.32 6.35 -0.54
CA PHE A 212 -3.75 7.74 -0.63
C PHE A 212 -2.98 8.68 0.31
N PHE A 213 -2.49 8.20 1.46
CA PHE A 213 -1.60 8.98 2.31
C PHE A 213 -0.27 9.28 1.60
N ASP A 214 0.29 8.29 0.91
CA ASP A 214 1.52 8.50 0.14
C ASP A 214 1.27 9.45 -1.04
N TYR A 215 0.20 9.22 -1.80
CA TYR A 215 -0.17 10.05 -2.95
C TYR A 215 -0.52 11.49 -2.56
N SER A 216 -1.02 11.73 -1.35
CA SER A 216 -1.37 13.08 -0.86
C SER A 216 -0.19 14.08 -0.90
N ILE A 217 1.05 13.56 -0.91
CA ILE A 217 2.27 14.37 -1.03
C ILE A 217 2.29 15.15 -2.36
N THR A 218 1.70 14.59 -3.41
CA THR A 218 1.59 15.25 -4.72
C THR A 218 0.67 16.46 -4.71
N ARG A 219 -0.22 16.58 -3.71
CA ARG A 219 -1.31 17.55 -3.63
C ARG A 219 -2.31 17.48 -4.80
N LYS A 220 -2.29 16.40 -5.56
CA LYS A 220 -3.24 16.13 -6.64
C LYS A 220 -4.54 15.56 -6.08
N PRO A 221 -5.66 15.61 -6.82
CA PRO A 221 -6.96 15.11 -6.37
C PRO A 221 -6.93 13.63 -5.96
N ILE A 222 -7.64 13.33 -4.87
CA ILE A 222 -7.90 11.97 -4.40
C ILE A 222 -9.41 11.80 -4.28
N ILE A 223 -9.94 10.77 -4.94
CA ILE A 223 -11.35 10.41 -4.91
C ILE A 223 -11.47 9.10 -4.12
N LEU A 224 -12.19 9.14 -3.00
CA LEU A 224 -12.47 7.97 -2.19
C LEU A 224 -13.82 7.36 -2.63
N TYR A 225 -13.74 6.23 -3.35
CA TYR A 225 -14.91 5.49 -3.82
C TYR A 225 -15.22 4.35 -2.83
N MET A 226 -15.97 4.66 -1.78
CA MET A 226 -16.27 3.77 -0.65
C MET A 226 -17.77 3.39 -0.66
N TYR A 227 -18.24 2.70 -1.69
CA TYR A 227 -19.64 2.33 -1.88
C TYR A 227 -20.15 1.29 -0.87
N ASP A 228 -19.27 0.52 -0.27
CA ASP A 228 -19.52 -0.55 0.71
C ASP A 228 -19.03 -0.19 2.12
N TYR A 229 -19.02 1.09 2.48
CA TYR A 229 -18.39 1.61 3.72
C TYR A 229 -18.89 0.90 4.98
N GLU A 230 -20.19 0.76 5.16
CA GLU A 230 -20.79 0.14 6.36
C GLU A 230 -20.39 -1.33 6.50
N GLU A 231 -20.44 -2.09 5.41
CA GLU A 231 -20.02 -3.49 5.36
C GLU A 231 -18.53 -3.64 5.67
N TYR A 232 -17.71 -2.80 5.03
CA TYR A 232 -16.28 -2.83 5.23
C TYR A 232 -15.88 -2.51 6.68
N MET A 233 -16.52 -1.54 7.29
CA MET A 233 -16.30 -1.17 8.70
C MET A 233 -16.69 -2.28 9.67
N HIS A 234 -17.81 -2.96 9.40
CA HIS A 234 -18.26 -4.08 10.21
C HIS A 234 -17.29 -5.27 10.16
N ASP A 235 -16.77 -5.58 8.96
CA ASP A 235 -15.97 -6.80 8.76
C ASP A 235 -14.50 -6.62 9.09
N ARG A 236 -13.94 -5.44 8.86
CA ARG A 236 -12.49 -5.20 8.95
C ARG A 236 -12.08 -4.09 9.91
N GLY A 237 -12.92 -3.12 10.16
CA GLY A 237 -12.64 -1.95 10.98
C GLY A 237 -11.57 -1.00 10.38
N MET A 238 -11.59 0.24 10.83
CA MET A 238 -10.58 1.27 10.60
C MET A 238 -10.19 1.95 11.89
#